data_a9b8ab7fdbacc7f71302cd46aeb1f0e2
#
_entry.id   a9b8ab7fdbacc7f71302cd46aeb1f0e2
#
_cell.length_a   1.000
_cell.length_b   1.000
_cell.length_c   1.000
_cell.angle_alpha   90.00
_cell.angle_beta   90.00
_cell.angle_gamma   90.00
#
_symmetry.space_group_name_H-M   'P 1'
#
loop_
_entity.id
_entity.type
_entity.pdbx_description
1 polymer ?
#
loop_
_entity_poly.entity_id
_entity_poly.type
_entity_poly.pdbx_seq_one_letter_code
_entity_poly.pdbx_strand_id
1 'polypeptide(L)'
;MKSNLSFGEKIKQIRIAKGIKQEELAKAINTSRVFVSRLENGDARYDDRMLAIIREFYGIEHSPLFDDEIEDYKSRLWVWNDFVHENNLRDAKAMQDKLSPILQLPYEHDLTLLYFMIETRIFFKEGNFAAGEERLNTAEALFDEASTEALHLYHRNMGFLLLMKRIYKTSLKHFLLSLDNETINVKPDAGILLNIGSIYYYLGKPWQAVIHLEQAKTKFDLGRTSVLESQINTALATCYMFAGEYDKAEVIFNDSYIQAKRVSNDIRAGAAMVTLTNLYLKKGDIKAAFEACNQALTLLENDTLYAYALANKAYCLIETKDFAQCKEVISQGKEMVKDNKNLTPIFELISHIATLDNPESTNYLENTAIPHYRNADVNDGGGIYQALDICKLLEAHYRKKRNMRKAKDIAVIGRDIYKEIFFGGVEFTP
;
A
#
# COMPACT_ATOMS: atom_id res chain seq x y z
N MET A 1 -16.95 12.27 22.84
CA MET A 1 -17.00 12.98 24.14
C MET A 1 -15.89 12.42 25.01
N LYS A 2 -14.89 13.24 25.42
CA LYS A 2 -13.91 12.77 26.42
C LYS A 2 -14.71 12.37 27.66
N SER A 3 -14.60 11.12 28.11
CA SER A 3 -15.15 10.71 29.40
C SER A 3 -14.31 11.40 30.50
N ASN A 4 -14.73 12.54 30.97
CA ASN A 4 -14.10 13.21 32.12
C ASN A 4 -14.37 12.41 33.38
N LEU A 5 -13.88 11.16 33.41
CA LEU A 5 -13.98 10.33 34.59
C LEU A 5 -13.13 10.92 35.72
N SER A 6 -13.71 11.10 36.88
CA SER A 6 -12.97 11.44 38.10
C SER A 6 -11.98 10.33 38.45
N PHE A 7 -10.95 10.66 39.22
CA PHE A 7 -9.98 9.66 39.69
C PHE A 7 -10.65 8.45 40.33
N GLY A 8 -11.68 8.67 41.15
CA GLY A 8 -12.43 7.60 41.80
C GLY A 8 -13.14 6.68 40.82
N GLU A 9 -13.76 7.23 39.79
CA GLU A 9 -14.39 6.45 38.73
C GLU A 9 -13.37 5.64 37.92
N LYS A 10 -12.21 6.22 37.60
CA LYS A 10 -11.11 5.53 36.95
C LYS A 10 -10.64 4.31 37.75
N ILE A 11 -10.39 4.50 39.06
CA ILE A 11 -10.00 3.41 39.98
C ILE A 11 -11.08 2.33 40.09
N LYS A 12 -12.35 2.71 40.14
CA LYS A 12 -13.48 1.78 40.11
C LYS A 12 -13.50 0.92 38.86
N GLN A 13 -13.30 1.51 37.68
CA GLN A 13 -13.26 0.78 36.42
C GLN A 13 -12.09 -0.19 36.35
N ILE A 14 -10.88 0.21 36.76
CA ILE A 14 -9.73 -0.68 36.85
C ILE A 14 -10.02 -1.87 37.79
N ARG A 15 -10.60 -1.59 38.96
CA ARG A 15 -10.97 -2.62 39.93
C ARG A 15 -11.93 -3.64 39.34
N ILE A 16 -12.99 -3.17 38.67
CA ILE A 16 -13.98 -4.04 38.01
C ILE A 16 -13.37 -4.87 36.91
N ALA A 17 -12.58 -4.26 36.05
CA ALA A 17 -11.90 -4.95 34.94
C ALA A 17 -10.95 -6.05 35.41
N LYS A 18 -10.30 -5.85 36.59
CA LYS A 18 -9.43 -6.86 37.21
C LYS A 18 -10.17 -7.86 38.11
N GLY A 19 -11.50 -7.77 38.23
CA GLY A 19 -12.31 -8.67 39.07
C GLY A 19 -12.07 -8.54 40.58
N ILE A 20 -11.49 -7.41 41.03
CA ILE A 20 -11.08 -7.16 42.42
C ILE A 20 -12.27 -6.60 43.22
N LYS A 21 -12.43 -7.05 44.46
CA LYS A 21 -13.47 -6.53 45.35
C LYS A 21 -13.03 -5.26 46.12
N GLN A 22 -13.96 -4.40 46.51
CA GLN A 22 -13.65 -3.21 47.32
C GLN A 22 -12.92 -3.54 48.61
N GLU A 23 -13.22 -4.70 49.24
CA GLU A 23 -12.56 -5.17 50.46
C GLU A 23 -11.08 -5.48 50.24
N GLU A 24 -10.71 -5.97 49.06
CA GLU A 24 -9.33 -6.30 48.73
C GLU A 24 -8.50 -5.01 48.56
N LEU A 25 -9.03 -4.04 47.82
CA LEU A 25 -8.40 -2.72 47.74
C LEU A 25 -8.32 -2.05 49.12
N ALA A 26 -9.38 -2.11 49.93
CA ALA A 26 -9.40 -1.56 51.27
C ALA A 26 -8.27 -2.11 52.16
N LYS A 27 -8.03 -3.41 52.09
CA LYS A 27 -6.90 -4.06 52.80
C LYS A 27 -5.56 -3.55 52.30
N ALA A 28 -5.38 -3.43 50.98
CA ALA A 28 -4.13 -2.99 50.37
C ALA A 28 -3.75 -1.56 50.82
N ILE A 29 -4.72 -0.64 50.86
CA ILE A 29 -4.49 0.75 51.28
C ILE A 29 -4.71 0.98 52.77
N ASN A 30 -4.85 -0.07 53.57
CA ASN A 30 -5.05 -0.06 55.00
C ASN A 30 -6.22 0.82 55.44
N THR A 31 -7.42 0.60 54.88
CA THR A 31 -8.62 1.37 55.15
C THR A 31 -9.90 0.50 55.20
N SER A 32 -11.07 1.11 55.30
CA SER A 32 -12.35 0.40 55.28
C SER A 32 -12.95 0.32 53.87
N ARG A 33 -13.80 -0.70 53.62
CA ARG A 33 -14.60 -0.81 52.39
C ARG A 33 -15.43 0.46 52.13
N VAL A 34 -15.97 1.06 53.21
CA VAL A 34 -16.75 2.30 53.13
C VAL A 34 -15.94 3.46 52.59
N PHE A 35 -14.66 3.54 53.01
CA PHE A 35 -13.77 4.55 52.48
C PHE A 35 -13.49 4.32 50.99
N VAL A 36 -13.23 3.09 50.55
CA VAL A 36 -13.02 2.76 49.11
C VAL A 36 -14.26 3.11 48.31
N SER A 37 -15.48 2.81 48.80
CA SER A 37 -16.72 3.18 48.12
C SER A 37 -16.85 4.70 47.96
N ARG A 38 -16.48 5.46 48.99
CA ARG A 38 -16.49 6.94 48.93
C ARG A 38 -15.40 7.48 47.99
N LEU A 39 -14.22 6.86 47.98
CA LEU A 39 -13.13 7.22 47.07
C LEU A 39 -13.57 7.03 45.63
N GLU A 40 -14.18 5.88 45.32
CA GLU A 40 -14.66 5.55 43.97
C GLU A 40 -15.81 6.45 43.49
N ASN A 41 -16.56 7.07 44.42
CA ASN A 41 -17.62 8.03 44.11
C ASN A 41 -17.12 9.49 44.11
N GLY A 42 -15.81 9.72 44.36
CA GLY A 42 -15.25 11.07 44.47
C GLY A 42 -15.47 11.77 45.79
N ASP A 43 -16.06 11.11 46.81
CA ASP A 43 -16.43 11.66 48.11
C ASP A 43 -15.35 11.51 49.19
N ALA A 44 -14.19 10.97 48.86
CA ALA A 44 -13.05 10.84 49.75
C ALA A 44 -11.78 11.40 49.13
N ARG A 45 -10.92 11.96 49.98
CA ARG A 45 -9.58 12.44 49.54
C ARG A 45 -8.57 11.33 49.66
N TYR A 46 -7.53 11.41 48.84
CA TYR A 46 -6.35 10.54 48.87
C TYR A 46 -5.09 11.39 48.87
N ASP A 47 -4.01 10.84 49.35
CA ASP A 47 -2.68 11.45 49.33
C ASP A 47 -1.74 10.67 48.36
N ASP A 48 -0.55 11.21 48.10
CA ASP A 48 0.45 10.61 47.18
C ASP A 48 0.86 9.22 47.62
N ARG A 49 0.90 8.95 48.94
CA ARG A 49 1.26 7.64 49.46
C ARG A 49 0.17 6.60 49.15
N MET A 50 -1.09 6.97 49.35
CA MET A 50 -2.21 6.10 48.98
C MET A 50 -2.28 5.87 47.47
N LEU A 51 -2.04 6.90 46.67
CA LEU A 51 -1.95 6.79 45.22
C LEU A 51 -0.87 5.81 44.79
N ALA A 52 0.34 5.88 45.37
CA ALA A 52 1.43 4.96 45.08
C ALA A 52 1.05 3.50 45.38
N ILE A 53 0.42 3.24 46.53
CA ILE A 53 -0.06 1.90 46.89
C ILE A 53 -1.16 1.41 45.93
N ILE A 54 -2.08 2.27 45.53
CA ILE A 54 -3.13 1.91 44.54
C ILE A 54 -2.50 1.56 43.20
N ARG A 55 -1.54 2.34 42.73
CA ARG A 55 -0.82 2.05 41.47
C ARG A 55 -0.09 0.71 41.53
N GLU A 56 0.66 0.44 42.59
CA GLU A 56 1.36 -0.81 42.81
C GLU A 56 0.39 -2.00 42.91
N PHE A 57 -0.69 -1.86 43.69
CA PHE A 57 -1.69 -2.90 43.88
C PHE A 57 -2.39 -3.32 42.59
N TYR A 58 -2.60 -2.37 41.66
CA TYR A 58 -3.18 -2.65 40.35
C TYR A 58 -2.13 -2.96 39.27
N GLY A 59 -0.83 -2.79 39.55
CA GLY A 59 0.23 -2.94 38.57
C GLY A 59 0.16 -1.90 37.45
N ILE A 60 -0.21 -0.65 37.82
CA ILE A 60 -0.40 0.46 36.88
C ILE A 60 0.55 1.64 37.20
N GLU A 61 1.73 1.34 37.74
CA GLU A 61 2.74 2.35 38.17
C GLU A 61 3.12 3.29 37.02
N HIS A 62 3.12 2.78 35.81
CA HIS A 62 3.53 3.50 34.60
C HIS A 62 2.36 3.92 33.70
N SER A 63 1.12 3.65 34.13
CA SER A 63 -0.08 4.00 33.34
C SER A 63 -0.54 5.43 33.68
N PRO A 64 -0.94 6.24 32.67
CA PRO A 64 -1.41 7.60 32.89
C PRO A 64 -2.81 7.59 33.54
N LEU A 65 -2.98 8.26 34.66
CA LEU A 65 -4.28 8.40 35.37
C LEU A 65 -4.85 9.81 35.31
N PHE A 66 -3.97 10.82 35.30
CA PHE A 66 -4.35 12.23 35.29
C PHE A 66 -4.27 12.85 33.92
N ASP A 67 -4.98 13.93 33.69
CA ASP A 67 -5.10 14.54 32.37
C ASP A 67 -3.75 15.01 31.80
N ASP A 68 -2.88 15.55 32.66
CA ASP A 68 -1.50 15.93 32.28
C ASP A 68 -0.64 14.72 31.92
N GLU A 69 -0.76 13.62 32.64
CA GLU A 69 -0.10 12.36 32.32
C GLU A 69 -0.64 11.76 30.99
N ILE A 70 -1.96 11.88 30.75
CA ILE A 70 -2.60 11.43 29.50
C ILE A 70 -2.09 12.23 28.31
N GLU A 71 -2.00 13.56 28.43
CA GLU A 71 -1.49 14.41 27.35
C GLU A 71 0.02 14.16 27.06
N ASP A 72 0.85 13.97 28.11
CA ASP A 72 2.24 13.56 27.93
C ASP A 72 2.33 12.19 27.23
N TYR A 73 1.46 11.26 27.63
CA TYR A 73 1.42 9.93 27.02
C TYR A 73 1.01 10.00 25.54
N LYS A 74 0.01 10.81 25.21
CA LYS A 74 -0.42 11.07 23.84
C LYS A 74 0.73 11.67 23.00
N SER A 75 1.45 12.61 23.56
CA SER A 75 2.62 13.21 22.90
C SER A 75 3.70 12.16 22.57
N ARG A 76 3.95 11.23 23.50
CA ARG A 76 4.89 10.13 23.27
C ARG A 76 4.40 9.11 22.24
N LEU A 77 3.09 8.86 22.13
CA LEU A 77 2.52 8.06 21.05
C LEU A 77 2.79 8.69 19.68
N TRP A 78 2.73 10.01 19.55
CA TRP A 78 3.06 10.69 18.30
C TRP A 78 4.55 10.59 17.96
N VAL A 79 5.45 10.73 18.93
CA VAL A 79 6.89 10.49 18.73
C VAL A 79 7.13 9.04 18.28
N TRP A 80 6.42 8.08 18.85
CA TRP A 80 6.48 6.68 18.43
C TRP A 80 5.99 6.48 16.99
N ASN A 81 4.89 7.13 16.63
CA ASN A 81 4.39 7.14 15.25
C ASN A 81 5.40 7.73 14.26
N ASP A 82 6.13 8.78 14.66
CA ASP A 82 7.19 9.36 13.83
C ASP A 82 8.35 8.37 13.60
N PHE A 83 8.82 7.67 14.62
CA PHE A 83 9.82 6.60 14.44
C PHE A 83 9.35 5.52 13.46
N VAL A 84 8.10 5.10 13.57
CA VAL A 84 7.52 4.13 12.63
C VAL A 84 7.44 4.73 11.22
N HIS A 85 7.08 6.00 11.09
CA HIS A 85 7.00 6.69 9.81
C HIS A 85 8.36 6.77 9.13
N GLU A 86 9.42 7.11 9.88
CA GLU A 86 10.80 7.22 9.41
C GLU A 86 11.50 5.87 9.19
N ASN A 87 10.80 4.77 9.40
CA ASN A 87 11.34 3.41 9.31
C ASN A 87 12.44 3.11 10.34
N ASN A 88 12.49 3.84 11.44
CA ASN A 88 13.37 3.60 12.56
C ASN A 88 12.77 2.54 13.50
N LEU A 89 12.72 1.30 13.02
CA LEU A 89 12.09 0.19 13.74
C LEU A 89 12.77 -0.15 15.07
N ARG A 90 14.05 0.15 15.20
CA ARG A 90 14.80 -0.09 16.46
C ARG A 90 14.23 0.77 17.59
N ASP A 91 14.15 2.07 17.39
CA ASP A 91 13.66 3.00 18.41
C ASP A 91 12.13 2.88 18.57
N ALA A 92 11.42 2.57 17.48
CA ALA A 92 10.00 2.27 17.56
C ALA A 92 9.71 1.09 18.50
N LYS A 93 10.44 -0.03 18.39
CA LYS A 93 10.28 -1.18 19.30
C LYS A 93 10.66 -0.87 20.74
N ALA A 94 11.76 -0.15 20.94
CA ALA A 94 12.17 0.26 22.28
C ALA A 94 11.14 1.17 22.98
N MET A 95 10.34 1.91 22.20
CA MET A 95 9.28 2.76 22.71
C MET A 95 7.97 2.01 22.93
N GLN A 96 7.69 0.97 22.15
CA GLN A 96 6.49 0.13 22.27
C GLN A 96 6.31 -0.42 23.69
N ASP A 97 7.36 -1.00 24.28
CA ASP A 97 7.31 -1.56 25.62
C ASP A 97 7.01 -0.50 26.69
N LYS A 98 7.56 0.71 26.51
CA LYS A 98 7.33 1.84 27.42
C LYS A 98 5.92 2.39 27.36
N LEU A 99 5.22 2.21 26.23
CA LEU A 99 3.86 2.72 26.01
C LEU A 99 2.78 1.65 26.23
N SER A 100 3.15 0.38 26.31
CA SER A 100 2.20 -0.72 26.54
C SER A 100 1.37 -0.62 27.85
N PRO A 101 1.83 0.07 28.94
CA PRO A 101 1.01 0.22 30.14
C PRO A 101 -0.37 0.86 29.95
N ILE A 102 -0.62 1.61 28.84
CA ILE A 102 -1.93 2.15 28.50
C ILE A 102 -2.99 1.04 28.34
N LEU A 103 -2.59 -0.13 27.87
CA LEU A 103 -3.47 -1.27 27.62
C LEU A 103 -4.11 -1.82 28.91
N GLN A 104 -3.63 -1.39 30.08
CA GLN A 104 -4.19 -1.75 31.38
C GLN A 104 -5.35 -0.84 31.83
N LEU A 105 -5.60 0.24 31.09
CA LEU A 105 -6.62 1.23 31.41
C LEU A 105 -7.91 0.95 30.63
N PRO A 106 -8.94 0.40 31.25
CA PRO A 106 -10.15 -0.06 30.55
C PRO A 106 -11.05 1.09 30.06
N TYR A 107 -10.68 2.33 30.33
CA TYR A 107 -11.46 3.53 29.99
C TYR A 107 -10.73 4.48 29.02
N GLU A 108 -9.46 4.25 28.74
CA GLU A 108 -8.70 5.10 27.80
C GLU A 108 -8.72 4.48 26.38
N HIS A 109 -9.92 4.36 25.83
CA HIS A 109 -10.16 3.69 24.55
C HIS A 109 -9.47 4.40 23.39
N ASP A 110 -9.45 5.74 23.38
CA ASP A 110 -8.79 6.50 22.31
C ASP A 110 -7.27 6.31 22.30
N LEU A 111 -6.61 6.38 23.45
CA LEU A 111 -5.17 6.11 23.53
C LEU A 111 -4.82 4.66 23.21
N THR A 112 -5.67 3.71 23.64
CA THR A 112 -5.54 2.31 23.30
C THR A 112 -5.66 2.10 21.80
N LEU A 113 -6.60 2.77 21.16
CA LEU A 113 -6.81 2.73 19.72
C LEU A 113 -5.62 3.33 18.97
N LEU A 114 -5.10 4.50 19.39
CA LEU A 114 -3.88 5.09 18.83
C LEU A 114 -2.69 4.13 18.95
N TYR A 115 -2.51 3.51 20.12
CA TYR A 115 -1.47 2.50 20.32
C TYR A 115 -1.62 1.34 19.31
N PHE A 116 -2.81 0.77 19.18
CA PHE A 116 -3.07 -0.32 18.24
C PHE A 116 -2.78 0.07 16.81
N MET A 117 -3.10 1.30 16.41
CA MET A 117 -2.87 1.75 15.04
C MET A 117 -1.38 1.91 14.72
N ILE A 118 -0.58 2.39 15.67
CA ILE A 118 0.86 2.52 15.50
C ILE A 118 1.52 1.14 15.48
N GLU A 119 1.13 0.24 16.38
CA GLU A 119 1.59 -1.14 16.45
C GLU A 119 1.27 -1.91 15.15
N THR A 120 0.06 -1.75 14.61
CA THR A 120 -0.34 -2.33 13.32
C THR A 120 0.63 -1.95 12.19
N ARG A 121 1.10 -0.71 12.17
CA ARG A 121 2.10 -0.27 11.17
C ARG A 121 3.45 -0.95 11.34
N ILE A 122 3.86 -1.25 12.57
CA ILE A 122 5.08 -2.02 12.83
C ILE A 122 4.91 -3.43 12.25
N PHE A 123 3.79 -4.10 12.51
CA PHE A 123 3.50 -5.42 11.95
C PHE A 123 3.56 -5.40 10.42
N PHE A 124 2.98 -4.41 9.77
CA PHE A 124 3.04 -4.29 8.30
C PHE A 124 4.46 -4.08 7.78
N LYS A 125 5.28 -3.28 8.47
CA LYS A 125 6.69 -3.08 8.09
C LYS A 125 7.55 -4.33 8.27
N GLU A 126 7.17 -5.20 9.19
CA GLU A 126 7.80 -6.51 9.41
C GLU A 126 7.25 -7.61 8.49
N GLY A 127 6.26 -7.28 7.63
CA GLY A 127 5.59 -8.25 6.77
C GLY A 127 4.59 -9.16 7.49
N ASN A 128 4.29 -8.90 8.77
CA ASN A 128 3.33 -9.67 9.55
C ASN A 128 1.90 -9.11 9.37
N PHE A 129 1.34 -9.31 8.18
CA PHE A 129 0.01 -8.82 7.84
C PHE A 129 -1.11 -9.48 8.66
N ALA A 130 -0.93 -10.73 9.08
CA ALA A 130 -1.93 -11.45 9.88
C ALA A 130 -2.10 -10.81 11.26
N ALA A 131 -1.01 -10.51 11.96
CA ALA A 131 -1.07 -9.82 13.25
C ALA A 131 -1.65 -8.40 13.11
N GLY A 132 -1.29 -7.69 12.04
CA GLY A 132 -1.86 -6.37 11.77
C GLY A 132 -3.36 -6.41 11.53
N GLU A 133 -3.87 -7.40 10.79
CA GLU A 133 -5.29 -7.59 10.56
C GLU A 133 -6.06 -7.93 11.85
N GLU A 134 -5.52 -8.83 12.67
CA GLU A 134 -6.09 -9.17 13.98
C GLU A 134 -6.20 -7.93 14.87
N ARG A 135 -5.16 -7.08 14.86
CA ARG A 135 -5.15 -5.84 15.63
C ARG A 135 -6.21 -4.83 15.13
N LEU A 136 -6.39 -4.70 13.82
CA LEU A 136 -7.42 -3.86 13.23
C LEU A 136 -8.83 -4.35 13.61
N ASN A 137 -9.08 -5.65 13.56
CA ASN A 137 -10.37 -6.23 13.97
C ASN A 137 -10.65 -5.98 15.46
N THR A 138 -9.63 -6.09 16.31
CA THR A 138 -9.76 -5.80 17.75
C THR A 138 -10.08 -4.33 18.00
N ALA A 139 -9.53 -3.44 17.19
CA ALA A 139 -9.72 -2.00 17.31
C ALA A 139 -11.16 -1.55 17.03
N GLU A 140 -11.93 -2.25 16.21
CA GLU A 140 -13.31 -1.87 15.87
C GLU A 140 -14.24 -1.79 17.10
N ALA A 141 -13.97 -2.59 18.13
CA ALA A 141 -14.73 -2.55 19.37
C ALA A 141 -14.56 -1.25 20.18
N LEU A 142 -13.58 -0.41 19.83
CA LEU A 142 -13.25 0.83 20.53
C LEU A 142 -13.70 2.09 19.78
N PHE A 143 -14.41 1.97 18.66
CA PHE A 143 -14.71 3.11 17.77
C PHE A 143 -15.69 4.14 18.36
N ASP A 144 -16.56 3.76 19.27
CA ASP A 144 -17.56 4.67 19.83
C ASP A 144 -16.92 5.90 20.53
N GLU A 145 -15.66 5.76 20.97
CA GLU A 145 -14.90 6.83 21.66
C GLU A 145 -13.68 7.30 20.87
N ALA A 146 -13.55 6.89 19.59
CA ALA A 146 -12.39 7.19 18.77
C ALA A 146 -12.28 8.68 18.42
N SER A 147 -11.08 9.23 18.57
CA SER A 147 -10.74 10.55 18.02
C SER A 147 -10.63 10.52 16.49
N THR A 148 -10.70 11.70 15.89
CA THR A 148 -10.48 11.86 14.45
C THR A 148 -9.09 11.36 14.04
N GLU A 149 -8.08 11.59 14.89
CA GLU A 149 -6.71 11.11 14.68
C GLU A 149 -6.63 9.57 14.67
N ALA A 150 -7.31 8.93 15.61
CA ALA A 150 -7.34 7.48 15.69
C ALA A 150 -8.05 6.87 14.49
N LEU A 151 -9.18 7.44 14.07
CA LEU A 151 -9.91 7.03 12.86
C LEU A 151 -9.08 7.26 11.59
N HIS A 152 -8.35 8.38 11.49
CA HIS A 152 -7.41 8.60 10.39
C HIS A 152 -6.41 7.44 10.26
N LEU A 153 -5.74 7.08 11.36
CA LEU A 153 -4.75 6.00 11.35
C LEU A 153 -5.39 4.64 11.07
N TYR A 154 -6.59 4.37 11.60
CA TYR A 154 -7.33 3.13 11.32
C TYR A 154 -7.63 3.00 9.83
N HIS A 155 -8.24 4.01 9.23
CA HIS A 155 -8.61 3.98 7.81
C HIS A 155 -7.37 3.91 6.91
N ARG A 156 -6.27 4.56 7.26
CA ARG A 156 -4.99 4.42 6.58
C ARG A 156 -4.47 2.99 6.62
N ASN A 157 -4.46 2.35 7.79
CA ASN A 157 -3.94 1.00 7.96
C ASN A 157 -4.84 -0.03 7.27
N MET A 158 -6.17 0.10 7.38
CA MET A 158 -7.13 -0.76 6.69
C MET A 158 -7.00 -0.59 5.17
N GLY A 159 -6.87 0.65 4.69
CA GLY A 159 -6.62 0.93 3.27
C GLY A 159 -5.37 0.21 2.77
N PHE A 160 -4.27 0.26 3.54
CA PHE A 160 -3.03 -0.42 3.20
C PHE A 160 -3.16 -1.95 3.20
N LEU A 161 -3.79 -2.53 4.20
CA LEU A 161 -4.05 -3.97 4.26
C LEU A 161 -4.86 -4.46 3.04
N LEU A 162 -5.92 -3.73 2.69
CA LEU A 162 -6.78 -4.05 1.55
C LEU A 162 -6.05 -3.86 0.21
N LEU A 163 -5.15 -2.89 0.12
CA LEU A 163 -4.27 -2.71 -1.04
C LEU A 163 -3.36 -3.93 -1.23
N MET A 164 -2.74 -4.42 -0.14
CA MET A 164 -1.91 -5.63 -0.19
C MET A 164 -2.72 -6.89 -0.55
N LYS A 165 -3.98 -6.94 -0.17
CA LYS A 165 -4.94 -7.99 -0.57
C LYS A 165 -5.54 -7.78 -1.96
N ARG A 166 -5.16 -6.70 -2.67
CA ARG A 166 -5.65 -6.30 -4.01
C ARG A 166 -7.16 -6.00 -4.07
N ILE A 167 -7.77 -5.65 -2.93
CA ILE A 167 -9.18 -5.25 -2.84
C ILE A 167 -9.27 -3.73 -3.06
N TYR A 168 -8.97 -3.29 -4.31
CA TYR A 168 -8.68 -1.90 -4.65
C TYR A 168 -9.82 -0.92 -4.36
N LYS A 169 -11.07 -1.25 -4.70
CA LYS A 169 -12.21 -0.33 -4.50
C LYS A 169 -12.46 -0.02 -3.03
N THR A 170 -12.43 -1.06 -2.18
CA THR A 170 -12.61 -0.88 -0.73
C THR A 170 -11.39 -0.20 -0.11
N SER A 171 -10.18 -0.55 -0.55
CA SER A 171 -8.95 0.12 -0.16
C SER A 171 -9.01 1.63 -0.43
N LEU A 172 -9.42 2.04 -1.65
CA LEU A 172 -9.60 3.43 -2.02
C LEU A 172 -10.57 4.16 -1.09
N LYS A 173 -11.72 3.53 -0.77
CA LYS A 173 -12.70 4.10 0.17
C LYS A 173 -12.06 4.40 1.52
N HIS A 174 -11.29 3.47 2.06
CA HIS A 174 -10.61 3.67 3.35
C HIS A 174 -9.54 4.76 3.29
N PHE A 175 -8.73 4.85 2.24
CA PHE A 175 -7.77 5.95 2.12
C PHE A 175 -8.45 7.31 1.98
N LEU A 176 -9.57 7.41 1.27
CA LEU A 176 -10.34 8.66 1.19
C LEU A 176 -10.93 9.03 2.55
N LEU A 177 -11.50 8.08 3.30
CA LEU A 177 -11.95 8.30 4.68
C LEU A 177 -10.80 8.72 5.61
N SER A 178 -9.59 8.21 5.39
CA SER A 178 -8.41 8.68 6.11
C SER A 178 -8.13 10.16 5.83
N LEU A 179 -8.16 10.59 4.57
CA LEU A 179 -7.97 12.00 4.22
C LEU A 179 -9.06 12.91 4.81
N ASP A 180 -10.31 12.47 4.83
CA ASP A 180 -11.44 13.22 5.42
C ASP A 180 -11.29 13.40 6.94
N ASN A 181 -10.51 12.54 7.60
CA ASN A 181 -10.19 12.61 9.02
C ASN A 181 -8.82 13.26 9.29
N GLU A 182 -8.19 13.93 8.33
CA GLU A 182 -6.97 14.71 8.56
C GLU A 182 -7.25 15.88 9.54
N THR A 183 -6.40 16.01 10.55
CA THR A 183 -6.45 17.12 11.52
C THR A 183 -5.13 17.88 11.48
N ILE A 184 -5.08 19.05 12.16
CA ILE A 184 -3.84 19.86 12.28
C ILE A 184 -2.70 19.05 12.91
N ASN A 185 -3.01 18.07 13.75
CA ASN A 185 -2.04 17.23 14.44
C ASN A 185 -1.53 16.07 13.56
N VAL A 186 -2.29 15.72 12.52
CA VAL A 186 -1.91 14.67 11.56
C VAL A 186 -1.38 15.32 10.31
N LYS A 187 -0.06 15.32 10.15
CA LYS A 187 0.58 15.87 8.94
C LYS A 187 0.08 15.14 7.71
N PRO A 188 -0.23 15.87 6.61
CA PRO A 188 -0.59 15.26 5.34
C PRO A 188 0.44 14.23 4.92
N ASP A 189 0.00 13.00 4.71
CA ASP A 189 0.90 11.89 4.40
C ASP A 189 0.99 11.69 2.88
N ALA A 190 2.11 12.07 2.31
CA ALA A 190 2.41 11.82 0.90
C ALA A 190 2.27 10.31 0.53
N GLY A 191 2.48 9.41 1.51
CA GLY A 191 2.31 7.98 1.32
C GLY A 191 0.84 7.56 1.10
N ILE A 192 -0.13 8.23 1.72
CA ILE A 192 -1.56 7.99 1.46
C ILE A 192 -1.88 8.37 0.01
N LEU A 193 -1.44 9.54 -0.42
CA LEU A 193 -1.66 10.01 -1.80
C LEU A 193 -0.95 9.13 -2.83
N LEU A 194 0.25 8.63 -2.53
CA LEU A 194 0.94 7.62 -3.34
C LEU A 194 0.09 6.34 -3.47
N ASN A 195 -0.45 5.84 -2.37
CA ASN A 195 -1.29 4.64 -2.38
C ASN A 195 -2.59 4.87 -3.17
N ILE A 196 -3.25 6.01 -3.01
CA ILE A 196 -4.45 6.38 -3.78
C ILE A 196 -4.11 6.45 -5.28
N GLY A 197 -3.00 7.09 -5.63
CA GLY A 197 -2.53 7.15 -7.02
C GLY A 197 -2.25 5.76 -7.58
N SER A 198 -1.59 4.89 -6.82
CA SER A 198 -1.34 3.50 -7.20
C SER A 198 -2.64 2.73 -7.42
N ILE A 199 -3.64 2.90 -6.53
CA ILE A 199 -4.94 2.25 -6.68
C ILE A 199 -5.66 2.72 -7.94
N TYR A 200 -5.67 4.03 -8.24
CA TYR A 200 -6.24 4.52 -9.48
C TYR A 200 -5.54 3.95 -10.72
N TYR A 201 -4.22 3.81 -10.67
CA TYR A 201 -3.48 3.11 -11.72
C TYR A 201 -3.96 1.65 -11.87
N TYR A 202 -4.08 0.91 -10.77
CA TYR A 202 -4.58 -0.46 -10.77
C TYR A 202 -6.03 -0.58 -11.26
N LEU A 203 -6.85 0.42 -11.03
CA LEU A 203 -8.21 0.51 -11.56
C LEU A 203 -8.28 1.00 -13.01
N GLY A 204 -7.14 1.18 -13.70
CA GLY A 204 -7.09 1.64 -15.08
C GLY A 204 -7.42 3.13 -15.26
N LYS A 205 -7.22 3.96 -14.26
CA LYS A 205 -7.55 5.39 -14.26
C LYS A 205 -6.30 6.26 -14.15
N PRO A 206 -5.44 6.31 -15.18
CA PRO A 206 -4.11 6.93 -15.11
C PRO A 206 -4.17 8.43 -14.80
N TRP A 207 -5.18 9.15 -15.29
CA TRP A 207 -5.29 10.59 -15.04
C TRP A 207 -5.67 10.92 -13.60
N GLN A 208 -6.57 10.12 -12.99
CA GLN A 208 -6.86 10.24 -11.56
C GLN A 208 -5.62 9.89 -10.71
N ALA A 209 -4.88 8.89 -11.14
CA ALA A 209 -3.61 8.54 -10.51
C ALA A 209 -2.62 9.71 -10.56
N VAL A 210 -2.42 10.36 -11.72
CA VAL A 210 -1.53 11.51 -11.90
C VAL A 210 -1.90 12.64 -10.94
N ILE A 211 -3.20 12.98 -10.80
CA ILE A 211 -3.64 14.06 -9.90
C ILE A 211 -3.16 13.81 -8.47
N HIS A 212 -3.38 12.62 -7.93
CA HIS A 212 -3.00 12.31 -6.55
C HIS A 212 -1.49 12.15 -6.37
N LEU A 213 -0.79 11.65 -7.39
CA LEU A 213 0.68 11.53 -7.35
C LEU A 213 1.38 12.88 -7.44
N GLU A 214 0.85 13.84 -8.22
CA GLU A 214 1.36 15.22 -8.21
C GLU A 214 1.11 15.89 -6.85
N GLN A 215 -0.05 15.66 -6.22
CA GLN A 215 -0.30 16.10 -4.86
C GLN A 215 0.67 15.44 -3.86
N ALA A 216 0.96 14.14 -4.01
CA ALA A 216 1.95 13.46 -3.18
C ALA A 216 3.33 14.11 -3.30
N LYS A 217 3.74 14.45 -4.53
CA LYS A 217 5.02 15.11 -4.82
C LYS A 217 5.11 16.49 -4.19
N THR A 218 4.03 17.28 -4.19
CA THR A 218 4.02 18.60 -3.56
C THR A 218 4.01 18.56 -2.04
N LYS A 219 3.40 17.53 -1.44
CA LYS A 219 3.37 17.31 0.01
C LYS A 219 4.60 16.59 0.55
N PHE A 220 5.47 16.12 -0.35
CA PHE A 220 6.72 15.48 0.04
C PHE A 220 7.68 16.50 0.62
N ASP A 221 8.06 16.33 1.89
CA ASP A 221 9.05 17.17 2.54
C ASP A 221 10.47 16.71 2.15
N LEU A 222 11.26 17.58 1.53
CA LEU A 222 12.63 17.33 1.05
C LEU A 222 13.58 16.80 2.14
N GLY A 223 13.22 16.88 3.42
CA GLY A 223 13.97 16.30 4.54
C GLY A 223 13.66 14.82 4.81
N ARG A 224 12.68 14.23 4.15
CA ARG A 224 12.22 12.85 4.38
C ARG A 224 12.61 11.94 3.22
N THR A 225 12.84 10.71 3.52
CA THR A 225 13.38 9.58 2.76
C THR A 225 13.35 9.66 1.22
N SER A 226 14.51 9.62 0.60
CA SER A 226 14.74 9.42 -0.85
C SER A 226 13.99 8.20 -1.45
N VAL A 227 13.55 7.26 -0.62
CA VAL A 227 12.78 6.09 -1.03
C VAL A 227 11.35 6.45 -1.43
N LEU A 228 10.64 7.24 -0.61
CA LEU A 228 9.27 7.65 -0.90
C LEU A 228 9.22 8.55 -2.15
N GLU A 229 10.17 9.49 -2.27
CA GLU A 229 10.30 10.33 -3.47
C GLU A 229 10.48 9.47 -4.73
N SER A 230 11.38 8.50 -4.68
CA SER A 230 11.63 7.58 -5.79
C SER A 230 10.37 6.77 -6.15
N GLN A 231 9.59 6.33 -5.15
CA GLN A 231 8.33 5.63 -5.38
C GLN A 231 7.28 6.53 -6.04
N ILE A 232 7.12 7.77 -5.57
CA ILE A 232 6.19 8.74 -6.15
C ILE A 232 6.58 9.03 -7.61
N ASN A 233 7.85 9.32 -7.88
CA ASN A 233 8.34 9.62 -9.21
C ASN A 233 8.14 8.41 -10.15
N THR A 234 8.46 7.19 -9.73
CA THR A 234 8.25 5.99 -10.54
C THR A 234 6.78 5.75 -10.85
N ALA A 235 5.90 5.89 -9.85
CA ALA A 235 4.45 5.75 -10.05
C ALA A 235 3.91 6.82 -11.01
N LEU A 236 4.35 8.07 -10.85
CA LEU A 236 3.95 9.19 -11.70
C LEU A 236 4.38 8.98 -13.16
N ALA A 237 5.65 8.62 -13.38
CA ALA A 237 6.16 8.34 -14.72
C ALA A 237 5.42 7.16 -15.38
N THR A 238 5.12 6.12 -14.62
CA THR A 238 4.31 4.99 -15.08
C THR A 238 2.92 5.45 -15.52
N CYS A 239 2.25 6.27 -14.71
CA CYS A 239 0.94 6.81 -15.04
C CYS A 239 0.98 7.72 -16.28
N TYR A 240 2.00 8.59 -16.41
CA TYR A 240 2.20 9.39 -17.62
C TYR A 240 2.40 8.52 -18.87
N MET A 241 3.19 7.45 -18.77
CA MET A 241 3.38 6.50 -19.87
C MET A 241 2.05 5.87 -20.32
N PHE A 242 1.19 5.44 -19.39
CA PHE A 242 -0.11 4.87 -19.72
C PHE A 242 -1.15 5.91 -20.14
N ALA A 243 -0.98 7.17 -19.75
CA ALA A 243 -1.78 8.30 -20.23
C ALA A 243 -1.35 8.81 -21.62
N GLY A 244 -0.24 8.28 -22.19
CA GLY A 244 0.30 8.69 -23.48
C GLY A 244 1.26 9.88 -23.43
N GLU A 245 1.56 10.41 -22.23
CA GLU A 245 2.49 11.52 -22.01
C GLU A 245 3.95 11.00 -21.95
N TYR A 246 4.39 10.40 -23.04
CA TYR A 246 5.67 9.68 -23.10
C TYR A 246 6.89 10.54 -22.77
N ASP A 247 6.91 11.79 -23.21
CA ASP A 247 8.06 12.66 -22.99
C ASP A 247 8.23 13.03 -21.51
N LYS A 248 7.11 13.25 -20.78
CA LYS A 248 7.14 13.46 -19.33
C LYS A 248 7.63 12.22 -18.57
N ALA A 249 7.14 11.04 -18.98
CA ALA A 249 7.57 9.78 -18.40
C ALA A 249 9.08 9.54 -18.62
N GLU A 250 9.58 9.80 -19.82
CA GLU A 250 10.98 9.62 -20.20
C GLU A 250 11.92 10.45 -19.34
N VAL A 251 11.60 11.73 -19.11
CA VAL A 251 12.39 12.61 -18.24
C VAL A 251 12.51 12.02 -16.84
N ILE A 252 11.40 11.62 -16.23
CA ILE A 252 11.40 11.10 -14.85
C ILE A 252 12.14 9.76 -14.75
N PHE A 253 11.97 8.85 -15.71
CA PHE A 253 12.68 7.57 -15.70
C PHE A 253 14.19 7.75 -15.91
N ASN A 254 14.61 8.66 -16.78
CA ASN A 254 16.03 8.99 -16.96
C ASN A 254 16.64 9.62 -15.72
N ASP A 255 15.94 10.53 -15.05
CA ASP A 255 16.38 11.10 -13.77
C ASP A 255 16.54 10.01 -12.71
N SER A 256 15.60 9.07 -12.64
CA SER A 256 15.66 7.93 -11.72
C SER A 256 16.89 7.05 -11.99
N TYR A 257 17.20 6.80 -13.25
CA TYR A 257 18.41 6.07 -13.65
C TYR A 257 19.70 6.82 -13.23
N ILE A 258 19.77 8.12 -13.54
CA ILE A 258 20.95 8.95 -13.21
C ILE A 258 21.16 8.97 -11.68
N GLN A 259 20.09 9.14 -10.90
CA GLN A 259 20.18 9.13 -9.43
C GLN A 259 20.66 7.78 -8.90
N ALA A 260 20.12 6.66 -9.45
CA ALA A 260 20.55 5.33 -9.06
C ALA A 260 22.04 5.08 -9.34
N LYS A 261 22.52 5.52 -10.51
CA LYS A 261 23.96 5.44 -10.87
C LYS A 261 24.86 6.28 -9.97
N ARG A 262 24.41 7.46 -9.56
CA ARG A 262 25.18 8.34 -8.64
C ARG A 262 25.43 7.68 -7.28
N VAL A 263 24.51 6.85 -6.82
CA VAL A 263 24.64 6.12 -5.53
C VAL A 263 25.10 4.69 -5.72
N SER A 264 25.58 4.33 -6.90
CA SER A 264 26.05 2.97 -7.26
C SER A 264 25.03 1.86 -6.96
N ASN A 265 23.74 2.14 -7.16
CA ASN A 265 22.65 1.17 -6.97
C ASN A 265 22.26 0.57 -8.32
N ASP A 266 22.94 -0.51 -8.72
CA ASP A 266 22.73 -1.14 -10.02
C ASP A 266 21.34 -1.78 -10.16
N ILE A 267 20.74 -2.29 -9.08
CA ILE A 267 19.37 -2.84 -9.11
C ILE A 267 18.36 -1.74 -9.47
N ARG A 268 18.44 -0.56 -8.82
CA ARG A 268 17.57 0.57 -9.15
C ARG A 268 17.82 1.11 -10.56
N ALA A 269 19.09 1.18 -10.98
CA ALA A 269 19.43 1.61 -12.32
C ALA A 269 18.87 0.62 -13.38
N GLY A 270 18.99 -0.68 -13.13
CA GLY A 270 18.44 -1.73 -13.98
C GLY A 270 16.90 -1.69 -14.04
N ALA A 271 16.24 -1.47 -12.91
CA ALA A 271 14.78 -1.28 -12.87
C ALA A 271 14.31 -0.07 -13.70
N ALA A 272 15.04 1.05 -13.64
CA ALA A 272 14.76 2.21 -14.48
C ALA A 272 14.94 1.88 -15.98
N MET A 273 15.95 1.10 -16.34
CA MET A 273 16.16 0.65 -17.73
C MET A 273 15.06 -0.30 -18.21
N VAL A 274 14.53 -1.18 -17.34
CA VAL A 274 13.36 -2.02 -17.66
C VAL A 274 12.14 -1.14 -18.00
N THR A 275 11.86 -0.10 -17.20
CA THR A 275 10.73 0.80 -17.45
C THR A 275 10.94 1.67 -18.70
N LEU A 276 12.16 2.16 -18.95
CA LEU A 276 12.53 2.86 -20.18
C LEU A 276 12.37 1.97 -21.41
N THR A 277 12.73 0.69 -21.34
CA THR A 277 12.48 -0.25 -22.42
C THR A 277 11.00 -0.32 -22.78
N ASN A 278 10.12 -0.46 -21.77
CA ASN A 278 8.67 -0.47 -21.98
C ASN A 278 8.16 0.85 -22.59
N LEU A 279 8.69 1.98 -22.16
CA LEU A 279 8.36 3.29 -22.70
C LEU A 279 8.72 3.38 -24.19
N TYR A 280 9.95 3.00 -24.56
CA TYR A 280 10.41 3.06 -25.94
C TYR A 280 9.67 2.07 -26.86
N LEU A 281 9.31 0.88 -26.35
CA LEU A 281 8.43 -0.04 -27.07
C LEU A 281 7.06 0.60 -27.36
N LYS A 282 6.46 1.32 -26.38
CA LYS A 282 5.19 2.03 -26.58
C LYS A 282 5.32 3.25 -27.50
N LYS A 283 6.48 3.91 -27.53
CA LYS A 283 6.80 4.98 -28.50
C LYS A 283 7.06 4.43 -29.90
N GLY A 284 7.32 3.13 -30.06
CA GLY A 284 7.75 2.51 -31.31
C GLY A 284 9.22 2.73 -31.64
N ASP A 285 10.02 3.25 -30.69
CA ASP A 285 11.47 3.39 -30.86
C ASP A 285 12.18 2.09 -30.46
N ILE A 286 12.19 1.14 -31.39
CA ILE A 286 12.72 -0.21 -31.13
C ILE A 286 14.23 -0.18 -30.88
N LYS A 287 14.95 0.76 -31.50
CA LYS A 287 16.40 0.89 -31.30
C LYS A 287 16.71 1.31 -29.86
N ALA A 288 16.09 2.39 -29.38
CA ALA A 288 16.24 2.84 -27.98
C ALA A 288 15.78 1.76 -26.99
N ALA A 289 14.68 1.03 -27.32
CA ALA A 289 14.21 -0.09 -26.50
C ALA A 289 15.29 -1.20 -26.36
N PHE A 290 15.95 -1.58 -27.43
CA PHE A 290 17.04 -2.58 -27.38
C PHE A 290 18.23 -2.09 -26.56
N GLU A 291 18.64 -0.83 -26.72
CA GLU A 291 19.75 -0.25 -25.99
C GLU A 291 19.46 -0.23 -24.47
N ALA A 292 18.27 0.24 -24.08
CA ALA A 292 17.84 0.23 -22.67
C ALA A 292 17.72 -1.20 -22.12
N CYS A 293 17.16 -2.13 -22.89
CA CYS A 293 17.01 -3.52 -22.50
C CYS A 293 18.37 -4.20 -22.24
N ASN A 294 19.35 -4.01 -23.11
CA ASN A 294 20.69 -4.58 -22.93
C ASN A 294 21.38 -4.01 -21.68
N GLN A 295 21.21 -2.72 -21.40
CA GLN A 295 21.71 -2.12 -20.16
C GLN A 295 21.01 -2.72 -18.95
N ALA A 296 19.68 -2.92 -18.98
CA ALA A 296 18.94 -3.57 -17.91
C ALA A 296 19.46 -4.99 -17.63
N LEU A 297 19.66 -5.80 -18.66
CA LEU A 297 20.19 -7.16 -18.52
C LEU A 297 21.58 -7.20 -17.89
N THR A 298 22.44 -6.23 -18.22
CA THR A 298 23.78 -6.13 -17.62
C THR A 298 23.72 -5.73 -16.14
N LEU A 299 22.83 -4.78 -15.79
CA LEU A 299 22.73 -4.25 -14.44
C LEU A 299 22.01 -5.20 -13.46
N LEU A 300 21.11 -6.05 -13.98
CA LEU A 300 20.24 -6.94 -13.19
C LEU A 300 20.73 -8.38 -13.14
N GLU A 301 21.92 -8.67 -13.60
CA GLU A 301 22.50 -10.03 -13.55
C GLU A 301 22.36 -10.58 -12.11
N ASN A 302 21.67 -11.72 -11.97
CA ASN A 302 21.33 -12.38 -10.71
C ASN A 302 20.23 -11.70 -9.83
N ASP A 303 19.50 -10.72 -10.36
CA ASP A 303 18.34 -10.15 -9.69
C ASP A 303 17.01 -10.72 -10.23
N THR A 304 15.97 -10.70 -9.41
CA THR A 304 14.61 -11.15 -9.81
C THR A 304 14.02 -10.30 -10.94
N LEU A 305 14.43 -9.03 -11.06
CA LEU A 305 14.02 -8.13 -12.14
C LEU A 305 14.63 -8.51 -13.49
N TYR A 306 15.66 -9.37 -13.53
CA TYR A 306 16.24 -9.88 -14.77
C TYR A 306 15.20 -10.56 -15.66
N ALA A 307 14.24 -11.27 -15.06
CA ALA A 307 13.15 -11.89 -15.83
C ALA A 307 12.29 -10.86 -16.58
N TYR A 308 12.02 -9.69 -15.99
CA TYR A 308 11.33 -8.63 -16.70
C TYR A 308 12.15 -8.05 -17.87
N ALA A 309 13.48 -7.93 -17.69
CA ALA A 309 14.35 -7.51 -18.78
C ALA A 309 14.37 -8.55 -19.92
N LEU A 310 14.36 -9.85 -19.62
CA LEU A 310 14.21 -10.91 -20.63
C LEU A 310 12.86 -10.85 -21.36
N ALA A 311 11.78 -10.60 -20.63
CA ALA A 311 10.46 -10.40 -21.23
C ALA A 311 10.45 -9.22 -22.21
N ASN A 312 11.05 -8.10 -21.80
CA ASN A 312 11.20 -6.92 -22.66
C ASN A 312 12.08 -7.22 -23.89
N LYS A 313 13.15 -8.00 -23.74
CA LYS A 313 13.98 -8.43 -24.87
C LYS A 313 13.18 -9.26 -25.86
N ALA A 314 12.33 -10.15 -25.37
CA ALA A 314 11.47 -10.95 -26.25
C ALA A 314 10.49 -10.05 -27.03
N TYR A 315 9.90 -9.02 -26.41
CA TYR A 315 9.06 -8.03 -27.13
C TYR A 315 9.86 -7.28 -28.20
N CYS A 316 11.08 -6.80 -27.89
CA CYS A 316 11.94 -6.16 -28.90
C CYS A 316 12.21 -7.09 -30.08
N LEU A 317 12.45 -8.40 -29.85
CA LEU A 317 12.71 -9.39 -30.87
C LEU A 317 11.46 -9.71 -31.71
N ILE A 318 10.27 -9.66 -31.14
CA ILE A 318 9.00 -9.76 -31.87
C ILE A 318 8.86 -8.59 -32.84
N GLU A 319 9.11 -7.37 -32.39
CA GLU A 319 9.03 -6.18 -33.25
C GLU A 319 10.04 -6.19 -34.41
N THR A 320 11.23 -6.71 -34.17
CA THR A 320 12.26 -6.88 -35.25
C THR A 320 12.05 -8.15 -36.06
N LYS A 321 11.06 -9.00 -35.71
CA LYS A 321 10.76 -10.29 -36.35
C LYS A 321 11.89 -11.32 -36.26
N ASP A 322 12.77 -11.22 -35.28
CA ASP A 322 13.76 -12.24 -34.98
C ASP A 322 13.15 -13.33 -34.09
N PHE A 323 12.28 -14.13 -34.68
CA PHE A 323 11.55 -15.20 -33.97
C PHE A 323 12.46 -16.33 -33.49
N ALA A 324 13.62 -16.52 -34.12
CA ALA A 324 14.59 -17.56 -33.71
C ALA A 324 15.19 -17.20 -32.34
N GLN A 325 15.77 -16.01 -32.21
CA GLN A 325 16.32 -15.54 -30.95
C GLN A 325 15.22 -15.32 -29.91
N CYS A 326 14.02 -14.86 -30.33
CA CYS A 326 12.87 -14.69 -29.45
C CYS A 326 12.50 -16.00 -28.73
N LYS A 327 12.46 -17.12 -29.44
CA LYS A 327 12.17 -18.44 -28.87
C LYS A 327 13.21 -18.87 -27.82
N GLU A 328 14.49 -18.59 -28.05
CA GLU A 328 15.55 -18.87 -27.08
C GLU A 328 15.37 -18.05 -25.80
N VAL A 329 15.14 -16.74 -25.94
CA VAL A 329 14.89 -15.82 -24.79
C VAL A 329 13.66 -16.24 -24.02
N ILE A 330 12.56 -16.61 -24.69
CA ILE A 330 11.35 -17.11 -24.02
C ILE A 330 11.63 -18.39 -23.23
N SER A 331 12.39 -19.33 -23.82
CA SER A 331 12.75 -20.58 -23.16
C SER A 331 13.59 -20.33 -21.90
N GLN A 332 14.59 -19.46 -22.01
CA GLN A 332 15.40 -19.02 -20.86
C GLN A 332 14.52 -18.39 -19.76
N GLY A 333 13.62 -17.50 -20.14
CA GLY A 333 12.71 -16.85 -19.19
C GLY A 333 11.77 -17.84 -18.50
N LYS A 334 11.16 -18.76 -19.26
CA LYS A 334 10.28 -19.82 -18.70
C LYS A 334 11.01 -20.71 -17.69
N GLU A 335 12.23 -21.12 -17.97
CA GLU A 335 13.02 -21.92 -17.03
C GLU A 335 13.34 -21.14 -15.76
N MET A 336 13.70 -19.87 -15.90
CA MET A 336 14.01 -18.99 -14.76
C MET A 336 12.81 -18.79 -13.82
N VAL A 337 11.60 -18.68 -14.37
CA VAL A 337 10.38 -18.34 -13.59
C VAL A 337 9.46 -19.53 -13.36
N LYS A 338 9.88 -20.77 -13.61
CA LYS A 338 9.03 -21.97 -13.56
C LYS A 338 8.25 -22.13 -12.24
N ASP A 339 8.85 -21.73 -11.13
CA ASP A 339 8.24 -21.80 -9.80
C ASP A 339 7.56 -20.48 -9.36
N ASN A 340 7.57 -19.46 -10.23
CA ASN A 340 7.00 -18.15 -9.94
C ASN A 340 5.65 -17.96 -10.63
N LYS A 341 4.56 -18.19 -9.88
CA LYS A 341 3.18 -18.09 -10.38
C LYS A 341 2.81 -16.72 -10.96
N ASN A 342 3.51 -15.65 -10.58
CA ASN A 342 3.22 -14.30 -11.06
C ASN A 342 3.94 -13.98 -12.37
N LEU A 343 5.11 -14.56 -12.63
CA LEU A 343 5.92 -14.26 -13.80
C LEU A 343 5.70 -15.27 -14.93
N THR A 344 5.35 -16.52 -14.63
CA THR A 344 5.08 -17.55 -15.64
C THR A 344 4.06 -17.09 -16.69
N PRO A 345 2.91 -16.46 -16.33
CA PRO A 345 1.92 -16.01 -17.32
C PRO A 345 2.46 -14.98 -18.33
N ILE A 346 3.47 -14.18 -17.94
CA ILE A 346 4.09 -13.19 -18.81
C ILE A 346 4.78 -13.88 -19.99
N PHE A 347 5.59 -14.92 -19.73
CA PHE A 347 6.29 -15.65 -20.79
C PHE A 347 5.34 -16.54 -21.61
N GLU A 348 4.23 -17.01 -21.04
CA GLU A 348 3.17 -17.68 -21.79
C GLU A 348 2.52 -16.72 -22.78
N LEU A 349 2.14 -15.53 -22.32
CA LEU A 349 1.56 -14.50 -23.17
C LEU A 349 2.51 -14.15 -24.34
N ILE A 350 3.78 -13.85 -24.04
CA ILE A 350 4.80 -13.51 -25.05
C ILE A 350 4.98 -14.66 -26.05
N SER A 351 4.95 -15.92 -25.60
CA SER A 351 5.04 -17.09 -26.47
C SER A 351 3.90 -17.15 -27.49
N HIS A 352 2.67 -16.84 -27.06
CA HIS A 352 1.50 -16.80 -27.95
C HIS A 352 1.52 -15.58 -28.89
N ILE A 353 2.02 -14.44 -28.42
CA ILE A 353 2.23 -13.27 -29.28
C ILE A 353 3.26 -13.56 -30.36
N ALA A 354 4.37 -14.22 -30.04
CA ALA A 354 5.41 -14.59 -30.99
C ALA A 354 4.95 -15.62 -32.05
N THR A 355 3.91 -16.39 -31.74
CA THR A 355 3.34 -17.43 -32.60
C THR A 355 1.90 -17.10 -33.05
N LEU A 356 1.60 -15.83 -33.30
CA LEU A 356 0.25 -15.33 -33.58
C LEU A 356 -0.44 -15.95 -34.79
N ASP A 357 0.35 -16.50 -35.75
CA ASP A 357 -0.18 -17.21 -36.93
C ASP A 357 -0.75 -18.61 -36.57
N ASN A 358 -0.46 -19.13 -35.36
CA ASN A 358 -1.06 -20.38 -34.88
C ASN A 358 -2.47 -20.14 -34.35
N PRO A 359 -3.49 -20.90 -34.81
CA PRO A 359 -4.86 -20.79 -34.30
C PRO A 359 -5.00 -20.99 -32.78
N GLU A 360 -4.16 -21.81 -32.15
CA GLU A 360 -4.15 -22.02 -30.70
C GLU A 360 -3.72 -20.73 -29.97
N SER A 361 -2.76 -20.00 -30.54
CA SER A 361 -2.28 -18.74 -29.94
C SER A 361 -3.34 -17.65 -29.99
N THR A 362 -4.03 -17.48 -31.14
CA THR A 362 -5.13 -16.53 -31.23
C THR A 362 -6.28 -16.91 -30.30
N ASN A 363 -6.60 -18.20 -30.18
CA ASN A 363 -7.63 -18.70 -29.25
C ASN A 363 -7.26 -18.42 -27.78
N TYR A 364 -6.02 -18.66 -27.39
CA TYR A 364 -5.52 -18.33 -26.06
C TYR A 364 -5.64 -16.83 -25.76
N LEU A 365 -5.20 -15.98 -26.69
CA LEU A 365 -5.25 -14.53 -26.51
C LEU A 365 -6.69 -14.00 -26.39
N GLU A 366 -7.64 -14.51 -27.22
CA GLU A 366 -9.04 -14.11 -27.20
C GLU A 366 -9.77 -14.58 -25.91
N ASN A 367 -9.63 -15.85 -25.57
CA ASN A 367 -10.51 -16.50 -24.60
C ASN A 367 -9.89 -16.68 -23.21
N THR A 368 -8.58 -16.49 -23.08
CA THR A 368 -7.84 -16.64 -21.82
C THR A 368 -7.16 -15.33 -21.42
N ALA A 369 -6.30 -14.80 -22.27
CA ALA A 369 -5.47 -13.65 -21.89
C ALA A 369 -6.30 -12.35 -21.74
N ILE A 370 -7.15 -11.98 -22.72
CA ILE A 370 -7.97 -10.77 -22.61
C ILE A 370 -8.87 -10.77 -21.36
N PRO A 371 -9.68 -11.83 -21.07
CA PRO A 371 -10.48 -11.87 -19.85
C PRO A 371 -9.63 -11.81 -18.57
N HIS A 372 -8.51 -12.53 -18.55
CA HIS A 372 -7.59 -12.54 -17.43
C HIS A 372 -7.04 -11.13 -17.13
N TYR A 373 -6.49 -10.45 -18.13
CA TYR A 373 -5.88 -9.14 -17.95
C TYR A 373 -6.90 -8.00 -17.82
N ARG A 374 -8.14 -8.16 -18.27
CA ARG A 374 -9.22 -7.19 -18.06
C ARG A 374 -9.71 -7.16 -16.61
N ASN A 375 -9.62 -8.28 -15.87
CA ASN A 375 -10.08 -8.35 -14.49
C ASN A 375 -9.05 -7.70 -13.55
N ALA A 376 -9.31 -6.46 -13.14
CA ALA A 376 -8.42 -5.67 -12.26
C ALA A 376 -8.21 -6.31 -10.88
N ASP A 377 -9.15 -7.14 -10.40
CA ASP A 377 -9.05 -7.80 -9.08
C ASP A 377 -8.03 -8.96 -9.08
N VAL A 378 -7.61 -9.41 -10.26
CA VAL A 378 -6.70 -10.55 -10.42
C VAL A 378 -5.26 -10.13 -10.77
N ASN A 379 -5.05 -8.90 -11.25
CA ASN A 379 -3.79 -8.49 -11.86
C ASN A 379 -3.08 -7.32 -11.17
N ASP A 380 -1.73 -7.34 -11.24
CA ASP A 380 -0.79 -6.35 -10.69
C ASP A 380 -0.81 -5.01 -11.46
N GLY A 381 -1.99 -4.42 -11.64
CA GLY A 381 -2.10 -3.01 -11.95
C GLY A 381 -1.72 -2.52 -13.34
N GLY A 382 -1.43 -3.38 -14.24
CA GLY A 382 -1.21 -3.03 -15.66
C GLY A 382 -2.07 -3.90 -16.59
N GLY A 383 -2.79 -4.83 -16.01
CA GLY A 383 -3.51 -5.87 -16.74
C GLY A 383 -4.51 -5.31 -17.75
N ILE A 384 -5.31 -4.34 -17.35
CA ILE A 384 -6.33 -3.76 -18.24
C ILE A 384 -5.69 -3.09 -19.48
N TYR A 385 -4.53 -2.45 -19.32
CA TYR A 385 -3.79 -1.88 -20.46
C TYR A 385 -3.20 -3.00 -21.34
N GLN A 386 -2.76 -4.09 -20.73
CA GLN A 386 -2.27 -5.26 -21.46
C GLN A 386 -3.40 -5.93 -22.24
N ALA A 387 -4.60 -6.05 -21.68
CA ALA A 387 -5.78 -6.51 -22.39
C ALA A 387 -6.09 -5.62 -23.60
N LEU A 388 -5.98 -4.30 -23.46
CA LEU A 388 -6.18 -3.36 -24.57
C LEU A 388 -5.10 -3.55 -25.66
N ASP A 389 -3.84 -3.71 -25.29
CA ASP A 389 -2.75 -3.91 -26.25
C ASP A 389 -2.89 -5.27 -26.98
N ILE A 390 -3.34 -6.32 -26.30
CA ILE A 390 -3.68 -7.62 -26.93
C ILE A 390 -4.83 -7.43 -27.94
N CYS A 391 -5.88 -6.66 -27.62
CA CYS A 391 -6.95 -6.38 -28.54
C CYS A 391 -6.47 -5.66 -29.80
N LYS A 392 -5.61 -4.64 -29.68
CA LYS A 392 -5.01 -3.93 -30.81
C LYS A 392 -4.20 -4.88 -31.71
N LEU A 393 -3.39 -5.74 -31.09
CA LEU A 393 -2.57 -6.73 -31.78
C LEU A 393 -3.44 -7.72 -32.59
N LEU A 394 -4.46 -8.29 -31.95
CA LEU A 394 -5.38 -9.25 -32.60
C LEU A 394 -6.21 -8.58 -33.70
N GLU A 395 -6.70 -7.36 -33.49
CA GLU A 395 -7.41 -6.61 -34.52
C GLU A 395 -6.51 -6.43 -35.76
N ALA A 396 -5.27 -5.97 -35.58
CA ALA A 396 -4.32 -5.79 -36.68
C ALA A 396 -4.03 -7.13 -37.38
N HIS A 397 -3.84 -8.21 -36.63
CA HIS A 397 -3.63 -9.56 -37.18
C HIS A 397 -4.81 -10.02 -38.04
N TYR A 398 -6.06 -9.92 -37.54
CA TYR A 398 -7.25 -10.33 -38.29
C TYR A 398 -7.51 -9.47 -39.51
N ARG A 399 -7.24 -8.15 -39.47
CA ARG A 399 -7.30 -7.27 -40.64
C ARG A 399 -6.30 -7.74 -41.72
N LYS A 400 -5.07 -8.06 -41.32
CA LYS A 400 -4.05 -8.60 -42.26
C LYS A 400 -4.47 -9.93 -42.87
N LYS A 401 -5.13 -10.81 -42.10
CA LYS A 401 -5.67 -12.10 -42.57
C LYS A 401 -6.99 -11.95 -43.34
N ARG A 402 -7.49 -10.72 -43.57
CA ARG A 402 -8.79 -10.40 -44.21
C ARG A 402 -10.00 -10.99 -43.45
N ASN A 403 -9.88 -11.35 -42.20
CA ASN A 403 -11.00 -11.78 -41.36
C ASN A 403 -11.65 -10.56 -40.67
N MET A 404 -12.42 -9.79 -41.48
CA MET A 404 -13.00 -8.53 -41.01
C MET A 404 -14.05 -8.71 -39.91
N ARG A 405 -14.73 -9.87 -39.85
CA ARG A 405 -15.67 -10.18 -38.78
C ARG A 405 -14.99 -10.23 -37.43
N LYS A 406 -13.97 -11.09 -37.29
CA LYS A 406 -13.20 -11.21 -36.06
C LYS A 406 -12.47 -9.90 -35.69
N ALA A 407 -11.92 -9.19 -36.69
CA ALA A 407 -11.32 -7.88 -36.45
C ALA A 407 -12.31 -6.90 -35.81
N LYS A 408 -13.58 -6.87 -36.31
CA LYS A 408 -14.62 -6.04 -35.72
C LYS A 408 -15.01 -6.46 -34.30
N ASP A 409 -15.14 -7.78 -34.07
CA ASP A 409 -15.50 -8.29 -32.74
C ASP A 409 -14.43 -7.92 -31.69
N ILE A 410 -13.16 -8.08 -32.02
CA ILE A 410 -12.04 -7.68 -31.15
C ILE A 410 -11.97 -6.15 -30.95
N ALA A 411 -12.22 -5.36 -32.01
CA ALA A 411 -12.26 -3.89 -31.92
C ALA A 411 -13.36 -3.40 -30.97
N VAL A 412 -14.51 -4.08 -30.90
CA VAL A 412 -15.58 -3.77 -29.94
C VAL A 412 -15.08 -4.01 -28.51
N ILE A 413 -14.47 -5.17 -28.25
CA ILE A 413 -13.90 -5.48 -26.93
C ILE A 413 -12.85 -4.43 -26.53
N GLY A 414 -11.92 -4.09 -27.44
CA GLY A 414 -10.89 -3.09 -27.19
C GLY A 414 -11.48 -1.70 -26.91
N ARG A 415 -12.53 -1.29 -27.63
CA ARG A 415 -13.26 -0.04 -27.39
C ARG A 415 -13.90 -0.02 -26.00
N ASP A 416 -14.49 -1.13 -25.57
CA ASP A 416 -15.13 -1.20 -24.26
C ASP A 416 -14.10 -1.13 -23.14
N ILE A 417 -12.98 -1.83 -23.28
CA ILE A 417 -11.82 -1.70 -22.37
C ILE A 417 -11.31 -0.25 -22.36
N TYR A 418 -11.15 0.39 -23.51
CA TYR A 418 -10.74 1.78 -23.60
C TYR A 418 -11.69 2.72 -22.83
N LYS A 419 -13.01 2.50 -22.94
CA LYS A 419 -14.01 3.26 -22.18
C LYS A 419 -13.86 3.03 -20.68
N GLU A 420 -13.61 1.81 -20.23
CA GLU A 420 -13.36 1.51 -18.82
C GLU A 420 -12.14 2.27 -18.28
N ILE A 421 -11.05 2.32 -19.04
CA ILE A 421 -9.82 3.03 -18.67
C ILE A 421 -10.05 4.55 -18.59
N PHE A 422 -10.61 5.15 -19.62
CA PHE A 422 -10.59 6.61 -19.75
C PHE A 422 -11.87 7.29 -19.29
N PHE A 423 -13.00 6.59 -19.28
CA PHE A 423 -14.31 7.17 -18.91
C PHE A 423 -14.95 6.52 -17.68
N GLY A 424 -14.29 5.57 -17.05
CA GLY A 424 -14.75 4.98 -15.77
C GLY A 424 -16.05 4.19 -15.86
N GLY A 425 -16.37 3.64 -17.03
CA GLY A 425 -17.60 2.86 -17.22
C GLY A 425 -18.89 3.69 -17.25
N VAL A 426 -18.80 5.02 -17.48
CA VAL A 426 -19.99 5.83 -17.73
C VAL A 426 -20.61 5.34 -19.03
N GLU A 427 -21.81 4.75 -18.93
CA GLU A 427 -22.62 4.46 -20.10
C GLU A 427 -23.01 5.80 -20.78
N PHE A 428 -22.33 6.09 -21.88
CA PHE A 428 -22.88 7.06 -22.83
C PHE A 428 -24.04 6.37 -23.52
N THR A 429 -25.25 6.56 -23.03
CA THR A 429 -26.45 6.31 -23.82
C THR A 429 -26.37 7.22 -25.04
N PRO A 430 -26.61 6.69 -26.27
CA PRO A 430 -26.51 7.43 -27.53
C PRO A 430 -27.57 8.52 -27.64
#